data_c5a524d046ed61318900dc59cf6dd03f
#
_entry.id   c5a524d046ed61318900dc59cf6dd03f
#
_cell.length_a   1.000
_cell.length_b   1.000
_cell.length_c   1.000
_cell.angle_alpha   90.00
_cell.angle_beta   90.00
_cell.angle_gamma   90.00
#
_symmetry.space_group_name_H-M   'P 1'
#
loop_
_entity.id
_entity.type
_entity.pdbx_description
1 polymer ?
#
loop_
_entity_poly.entity_id
_entity_poly.type
_entity_poly.pdbx_seq_one_letter_code
_entity_poly.pdbx_strand_id
1 'polypeptide(L)'
;MSTLIEKRAALMAQLKEKQAGLKAGEISDDDATAIKQLLDQVDQLDQQIGKAEDQAQMIAKIGALAAASTPTGNDSGGQNDDAPAKSAGDLFVKSYAKNVGTRLKAGYAVEFKANTDTQTVGDSTGAFAPYTVQTDTQAVFPYQRPLAVADLFSQGTMGASTNAVKDPVFGELEGSAGTVAEGGLKPQLHFPDPKWKADDLKEVAGWFAISDNMLDDLDWLRGEITDFAAYNIQLLEETQLLSGDGADNNIDGLFNREIQTLGQGADSDADRIFKCRKLIATATGFQPDGIVINPTDYEAIRLSKDANGQYFGGGFFTGQYGQGGIMQDPPLWGVKTVVTEAIAPGTALVGAFKAGGKVLRKGGLRIESTNAHADYFINDKVAIRLKERLTLQVKYPKAFVKVTLGKPTPATK
;
A
#
# COMPACT_ATOMS: atom_id res chain seq x y z
N MET A 1 -11.60 43.38 -8.35
CA MET A 1 -10.65 43.18 -7.25
C MET A 1 -10.54 44.36 -6.30
N SER A 2 -10.26 45.59 -6.77
CA SER A 2 -10.10 46.76 -5.88
C SER A 2 -11.26 46.93 -4.88
N THR A 3 -12.51 46.80 -5.32
CA THR A 3 -13.70 46.97 -4.48
C THR A 3 -13.89 45.88 -3.40
N LEU A 4 -13.40 44.67 -3.60
CA LEU A 4 -13.44 43.60 -2.59
C LEU A 4 -12.36 43.83 -1.53
N ILE A 5 -11.17 44.24 -1.95
CA ILE A 5 -10.07 44.58 -1.05
C ILE A 5 -10.40 45.78 -0.18
N GLU A 6 -11.07 46.82 -0.75
CA GLU A 6 -11.54 48.00 -0.02
C GLU A 6 -12.61 47.63 1.02
N LYS A 7 -13.56 46.76 0.67
CA LYS A 7 -14.57 46.26 1.60
C LYS A 7 -13.97 45.46 2.75
N ARG A 8 -12.97 44.60 2.45
CA ARG A 8 -12.22 43.86 3.45
C ARG A 8 -11.49 44.80 4.41
N ALA A 9 -10.81 45.83 3.87
CA ALA A 9 -10.09 46.81 4.68
C ALA A 9 -11.04 47.58 5.60
N ALA A 10 -12.23 47.92 5.13
CA ALA A 10 -13.25 48.60 5.94
C ALA A 10 -13.75 47.72 7.09
N LEU A 11 -14.02 46.42 6.85
CA LEU A 11 -14.44 45.51 7.91
C LEU A 11 -13.31 45.23 8.92
N MET A 12 -12.08 45.14 8.47
CA MET A 12 -10.91 45.02 9.37
C MET A 12 -10.69 46.23 10.23
N ALA A 13 -10.99 47.46 9.71
CA ALA A 13 -10.96 48.69 10.49
C ALA A 13 -12.05 48.69 11.58
N GLN A 14 -13.26 48.26 11.26
CA GLN A 14 -14.34 48.09 12.23
C GLN A 14 -14.06 47.07 13.31
N LEU A 15 -13.45 45.93 12.94
CA LEU A 15 -13.00 44.92 13.87
C LEU A 15 -11.94 45.47 14.84
N LYS A 16 -10.99 46.24 14.32
CA LYS A 16 -9.92 46.86 15.12
C LYS A 16 -10.47 47.96 16.06
N GLU A 17 -11.46 48.71 15.61
CA GLU A 17 -12.13 49.71 16.43
C GLU A 17 -12.94 49.06 17.56
N LYS A 18 -13.69 48.01 17.27
CA LYS A 18 -14.38 47.19 18.25
C LYS A 18 -13.43 46.56 19.26
N GLN A 19 -12.30 46.00 18.79
CA GLN A 19 -11.27 45.44 19.63
C GLN A 19 -10.61 46.47 20.57
N ALA A 20 -10.38 47.70 20.09
CA ALA A 20 -9.83 48.80 20.90
C ALA A 20 -10.79 49.30 21.96
N GLY A 21 -12.11 49.15 21.76
CA GLY A 21 -13.15 49.48 22.73
C GLY A 21 -13.35 48.47 23.86
N LEU A 22 -12.81 47.26 23.70
CA LEU A 22 -12.94 46.19 24.69
C LEU A 22 -11.84 46.33 25.73
N LYS A 23 -12.19 46.72 26.96
CA LYS A 23 -11.28 46.60 28.10
C LYS A 23 -11.22 45.12 28.55
N ALA A 24 -10.02 44.64 28.82
CA ALA A 24 -9.79 43.29 29.27
C ALA A 24 -10.62 42.95 30.54
N GLY A 25 -11.66 42.12 30.38
CA GLY A 25 -12.42 41.59 31.47
C GLY A 25 -13.93 41.53 31.34
N GLU A 26 -14.56 42.34 30.44
CA GLU A 26 -16.01 42.33 30.25
C GLU A 26 -16.35 42.34 28.74
N ILE A 27 -16.47 41.16 28.17
CA ILE A 27 -17.04 40.98 26.83
C ILE A 27 -18.51 40.65 27.05
N SER A 28 -19.40 41.57 26.62
CA SER A 28 -20.83 41.27 26.55
C SER A 28 -21.12 40.22 25.47
N ASP A 29 -22.08 39.33 25.70
CA ASP A 29 -22.50 38.31 24.74
C ASP A 29 -22.93 38.92 23.38
N ASP A 30 -23.47 40.17 23.41
CA ASP A 30 -23.81 40.90 22.20
C ASP A 30 -22.57 41.35 21.42
N ASP A 31 -21.51 41.80 22.09
CA ASP A 31 -20.25 42.18 21.43
C ASP A 31 -19.50 40.97 20.87
N ALA A 32 -19.52 39.84 21.59
CA ALA A 32 -18.96 38.57 21.10
C ALA A 32 -19.66 38.08 19.83
N THR A 33 -20.99 38.21 19.79
CA THR A 33 -21.77 37.84 18.62
C THR A 33 -21.51 38.78 17.44
N ALA A 34 -21.39 40.08 17.68
CA ALA A 34 -21.07 41.07 16.63
C ALA A 34 -19.65 40.87 16.05
N ILE A 35 -18.67 40.58 16.90
CA ILE A 35 -17.30 40.27 16.45
C ILE A 35 -17.28 38.99 15.59
N LYS A 36 -18.01 37.94 16.00
CA LYS A 36 -18.11 36.71 15.24
C LYS A 36 -18.73 36.93 13.86
N GLN A 37 -19.81 37.73 13.76
CA GLN A 37 -20.43 38.08 12.48
C GLN A 37 -19.46 38.85 11.56
N LEU A 38 -18.67 39.78 12.10
CA LEU A 38 -17.68 40.52 11.32
C LEU A 38 -16.54 39.61 10.84
N LEU A 39 -16.09 38.64 11.66
CA LEU A 39 -15.10 37.63 11.26
C LEU A 39 -15.62 36.73 10.13
N ASP A 40 -16.85 36.25 10.24
CA ASP A 40 -17.47 35.42 9.20
C ASP A 40 -17.58 36.20 7.86
N GLN A 41 -17.87 37.51 7.92
CA GLN A 41 -17.89 38.36 6.71
C GLN A 41 -16.50 38.57 6.11
N VAL A 42 -15.46 38.71 6.93
CA VAL A 42 -14.07 38.84 6.45
C VAL A 42 -13.65 37.53 5.79
N ASP A 43 -13.94 36.38 6.38
CA ASP A 43 -13.62 35.04 5.81
C ASP A 43 -14.33 34.82 4.46
N GLN A 44 -15.59 35.25 4.33
CA GLN A 44 -16.32 35.18 3.05
C GLN A 44 -15.67 36.06 1.97
N LEU A 45 -15.23 37.26 2.34
CA LEU A 45 -14.53 38.15 1.41
C LEU A 45 -13.15 37.63 1.03
N ASP A 46 -12.41 36.97 1.95
CA ASP A 46 -11.13 36.35 1.67
C ASP A 46 -11.27 35.18 0.68
N GLN A 47 -12.32 34.38 0.84
CA GLN A 47 -12.63 33.33 -0.15
C GLN A 47 -12.99 33.91 -1.53
N GLN A 48 -13.69 35.02 -1.59
CA GLN A 48 -14.04 35.68 -2.87
C GLN A 48 -12.80 36.33 -3.52
N ILE A 49 -11.91 36.90 -2.76
CA ILE A 49 -10.64 37.47 -3.23
C ILE A 49 -9.75 36.35 -3.78
N GLY A 50 -9.58 35.24 -3.05
CA GLY A 50 -8.82 34.08 -3.51
C GLY A 50 -9.33 33.53 -4.84
N LYS A 51 -10.64 33.32 -4.97
CA LYS A 51 -11.23 32.87 -6.26
C LYS A 51 -11.00 33.86 -7.41
N ALA A 52 -11.05 35.18 -7.12
CA ALA A 52 -10.80 36.20 -8.12
C ALA A 52 -9.31 36.30 -8.52
N GLU A 53 -8.39 36.04 -7.59
CA GLU A 53 -6.95 35.93 -7.85
C GLU A 53 -6.62 34.71 -8.71
N ASP A 54 -7.20 33.57 -8.39
CA ASP A 54 -7.04 32.33 -9.17
C ASP A 54 -7.54 32.50 -10.61
N GLN A 55 -8.69 33.17 -10.78
CA GLN A 55 -9.23 33.49 -12.11
C GLN A 55 -8.33 34.47 -12.88
N ALA A 56 -7.78 35.47 -12.21
CA ALA A 56 -6.85 36.41 -12.83
C ALA A 56 -5.54 35.75 -13.24
N GLN A 57 -5.00 34.83 -12.43
CA GLN A 57 -3.82 34.02 -12.79
C GLN A 57 -4.09 33.08 -13.97
N MET A 58 -5.29 32.49 -14.02
CA MET A 58 -5.70 31.63 -15.13
C MET A 58 -5.80 32.45 -16.43
N ILE A 59 -6.39 33.64 -16.39
CA ILE A 59 -6.47 34.55 -17.54
C ILE A 59 -5.06 34.99 -17.98
N ALA A 60 -4.18 35.30 -17.02
CA ALA A 60 -2.78 35.65 -17.33
C ALA A 60 -1.99 34.50 -17.99
N LYS A 61 -2.20 33.26 -17.53
CA LYS A 61 -1.62 32.07 -18.16
C LYS A 61 -2.15 31.84 -19.57
N ILE A 62 -3.46 32.02 -19.79
CA ILE A 62 -4.06 31.93 -21.13
C ILE A 62 -3.50 33.04 -22.04
N GLY A 63 -3.33 34.25 -21.54
CA GLY A 63 -2.72 35.36 -22.30
C GLY A 63 -1.25 35.10 -22.65
N ALA A 64 -0.48 34.52 -21.72
CA ALA A 64 0.91 34.13 -21.97
C ALA A 64 1.03 32.98 -23.01
N LEU A 65 0.12 32.00 -22.96
CA LEU A 65 0.05 30.94 -23.96
C LEU A 65 -0.34 31.49 -25.35
N ALA A 66 -1.28 32.41 -25.39
CA ALA A 66 -1.67 33.09 -26.66
C ALA A 66 -0.54 33.94 -27.24
N ALA A 67 0.29 34.58 -26.40
CA ALA A 67 1.46 35.32 -26.83
C ALA A 67 2.63 34.43 -27.28
N ALA A 68 2.75 33.21 -26.71
CA ALA A 68 3.79 32.26 -27.09
C ALA A 68 3.46 31.50 -28.40
N SER A 69 2.21 31.55 -28.84
CA SER A 69 1.75 30.86 -30.07
C SER A 69 1.73 31.76 -31.32
N THR A 70 2.29 32.95 -31.26
CA THR A 70 2.51 33.77 -32.46
C THR A 70 3.77 33.30 -33.19
N PRO A 71 3.68 32.65 -34.33
CA PRO A 71 4.84 32.41 -35.17
C PRO A 71 5.33 33.75 -35.71
N THR A 72 6.56 34.12 -35.40
CA THR A 72 7.30 35.19 -36.03
C THR A 72 7.57 34.77 -37.50
N GLY A 73 6.61 35.03 -38.34
CA GLY A 73 6.74 34.95 -39.81
C GLY A 73 6.34 36.29 -40.38
N ASN A 74 7.35 37.10 -40.68
CA ASN A 74 7.26 38.33 -41.39
C ASN A 74 6.72 38.03 -42.80
N ASP A 75 5.48 38.38 -43.11
CA ASP A 75 5.12 38.74 -44.45
C ASP A 75 4.00 39.76 -44.43
N SER A 76 4.36 40.97 -44.80
CA SER A 76 3.49 42.09 -45.13
C SER A 76 2.90 41.87 -46.51
N GLY A 77 1.65 41.47 -46.60
CA GLY A 77 0.96 41.30 -47.86
C GLY A 77 -0.56 41.28 -47.71
N GLY A 78 -1.17 42.34 -48.12
CA GLY A 78 -2.57 42.62 -48.42
C GLY A 78 -3.63 41.55 -48.17
N GLN A 79 -4.65 41.95 -47.40
CA GLN A 79 -5.93 41.28 -47.33
C GLN A 79 -6.53 41.05 -48.74
N ASN A 80 -6.42 39.80 -49.22
CA ASN A 80 -7.33 39.28 -50.21
C ASN A 80 -8.25 38.27 -49.52
N ASP A 81 -9.43 38.76 -49.15
CA ASP A 81 -10.47 37.97 -48.48
C ASP A 81 -11.09 36.86 -49.36
N ASP A 82 -10.70 36.74 -50.59
CA ASP A 82 -11.25 35.77 -51.59
C ASP A 82 -10.33 34.57 -51.92
N ALA A 83 -9.22 34.40 -51.25
CA ALA A 83 -8.41 33.22 -51.47
C ALA A 83 -9.08 31.95 -50.93
N PRO A 84 -9.19 30.86 -51.70
CA PRO A 84 -9.81 29.64 -51.25
C PRO A 84 -9.07 29.11 -50.02
N ALA A 85 -9.81 28.73 -49.00
CA ALA A 85 -9.23 28.16 -47.73
C ALA A 85 -8.47 26.91 -48.06
N LYS A 86 -7.21 26.81 -47.56
CA LYS A 86 -6.30 25.69 -47.82
C LYS A 86 -6.60 24.47 -46.95
N SER A 87 -7.39 24.64 -45.86
CA SER A 87 -7.77 23.56 -44.96
C SER A 87 -9.16 23.80 -44.35
N ALA A 88 -9.77 22.77 -43.83
CA ALA A 88 -11.04 22.85 -43.11
C ALA A 88 -10.94 23.79 -41.89
N GLY A 89 -9.79 23.83 -41.19
CA GLY A 89 -9.52 24.76 -40.12
C GLY A 89 -9.50 26.22 -40.57
N ASP A 90 -8.89 26.54 -41.70
CA ASP A 90 -8.87 27.88 -42.28
C ASP A 90 -10.26 28.33 -42.68
N LEU A 91 -11.10 27.46 -43.23
CA LEU A 91 -12.50 27.73 -43.57
C LEU A 91 -13.32 28.05 -42.30
N PHE A 92 -13.13 27.27 -41.26
CA PHE A 92 -13.80 27.51 -39.97
C PHE A 92 -13.41 28.85 -39.39
N VAL A 93 -12.09 29.15 -39.32
CA VAL A 93 -11.57 30.42 -38.77
C VAL A 93 -12.05 31.60 -39.58
N LYS A 94 -12.00 31.53 -40.94
CA LYS A 94 -12.51 32.61 -41.81
C LYS A 94 -14.03 32.82 -41.68
N SER A 95 -14.80 31.75 -41.59
CA SER A 95 -16.25 31.84 -41.43
C SER A 95 -16.62 32.31 -40.03
N TYR A 96 -15.87 31.92 -39.01
CA TYR A 96 -16.05 32.41 -37.62
C TYR A 96 -15.71 33.89 -37.51
N ALA A 97 -14.57 34.33 -38.08
CA ALA A 97 -14.16 35.74 -38.06
C ALA A 97 -15.17 36.63 -38.78
N LYS A 98 -15.78 36.17 -39.87
CA LYS A 98 -16.82 36.92 -40.63
C LYS A 98 -18.13 37.07 -39.85
N ASN A 99 -18.41 36.17 -38.91
CA ASN A 99 -19.66 36.14 -38.14
C ASN A 99 -19.52 36.59 -36.67
N VAL A 100 -18.34 37.05 -36.24
CA VAL A 100 -18.07 37.47 -34.85
C VAL A 100 -18.98 38.65 -34.39
N GLY A 101 -19.50 39.44 -35.33
CA GLY A 101 -20.45 40.55 -35.00
C GLY A 101 -21.91 40.14 -34.87
N THR A 102 -22.27 38.92 -35.23
CA THR A 102 -23.64 38.41 -35.14
C THR A 102 -23.75 37.47 -33.93
N ARG A 103 -24.71 37.74 -33.02
CA ARG A 103 -24.92 36.83 -31.84
C ARG A 103 -25.07 35.41 -32.34
N LEU A 104 -24.11 34.58 -32.05
CA LEU A 104 -24.14 33.14 -32.33
C LEU A 104 -25.30 32.52 -31.57
N LYS A 105 -26.37 32.18 -32.28
CA LYS A 105 -27.39 31.24 -31.75
C LYS A 105 -26.73 29.88 -31.61
N ALA A 106 -27.05 29.15 -30.53
CA ALA A 106 -26.60 27.81 -30.32
C ALA A 106 -26.77 26.97 -31.60
N GLY A 107 -25.64 26.44 -32.15
CA GLY A 107 -25.67 25.64 -33.35
C GLY A 107 -25.01 26.28 -34.58
N TYR A 108 -23.91 27.03 -34.41
CA TYR A 108 -23.11 27.48 -35.56
C TYR A 108 -22.48 26.27 -36.28
N ALA A 109 -22.95 25.99 -37.49
CA ALA A 109 -22.41 24.94 -38.34
C ALA A 109 -21.79 25.54 -39.59
N VAL A 110 -20.62 25.14 -39.98
CA VAL A 110 -19.99 25.48 -41.28
C VAL A 110 -20.18 24.28 -42.19
N GLU A 111 -20.95 24.50 -43.28
CA GLU A 111 -21.08 23.44 -44.30
C GLU A 111 -19.83 23.39 -45.16
N PHE A 112 -19.15 22.26 -45.12
CA PHE A 112 -18.05 21.95 -46.02
C PHE A 112 -18.58 21.27 -47.27
N LYS A 113 -18.44 21.90 -48.42
CA LYS A 113 -18.66 21.25 -49.72
C LYS A 113 -17.47 20.37 -50.07
N ALA A 114 -17.29 19.31 -49.37
CA ALA A 114 -16.30 18.30 -49.75
C ALA A 114 -16.95 16.92 -49.59
N ASN A 115 -16.74 16.11 -50.60
CA ASN A 115 -17.15 14.71 -50.75
C ASN A 115 -17.76 14.01 -49.54
N THR A 116 -18.76 13.27 -49.80
CA THR A 116 -19.69 12.45 -49.06
C THR A 116 -19.17 11.62 -47.89
N ASP A 117 -17.96 11.85 -47.37
CA ASP A 117 -17.40 11.10 -46.27
C ASP A 117 -17.47 11.92 -44.97
N THR A 118 -18.36 11.52 -44.08
CA THR A 118 -18.48 12.12 -42.78
C THR A 118 -17.34 11.62 -41.91
N GLN A 119 -16.35 12.46 -41.67
CA GLN A 119 -15.28 12.12 -40.72
C GLN A 119 -15.88 12.17 -39.30
N THR A 120 -15.96 11.02 -38.67
CA THR A 120 -16.36 10.89 -37.28
C THR A 120 -15.14 10.76 -36.37
N VAL A 121 -15.25 11.26 -35.15
CA VAL A 121 -14.30 10.92 -34.10
C VAL A 121 -14.49 9.43 -33.83
N GLY A 122 -13.64 8.61 -34.42
CA GLY A 122 -13.66 7.16 -34.24
C GLY A 122 -13.39 6.76 -32.79
N ASP A 123 -13.57 5.49 -32.52
CA ASP A 123 -13.10 4.87 -31.28
C ASP A 123 -11.57 4.98 -31.17
N SER A 124 -10.98 4.35 -30.16
CA SER A 124 -9.53 4.42 -29.85
C SER A 124 -8.61 3.94 -31.01
N THR A 125 -9.17 3.42 -32.10
CA THR A 125 -8.44 2.92 -33.25
C THR A 125 -8.60 3.77 -34.54
N GLY A 126 -9.44 4.82 -34.51
CA GLY A 126 -9.71 5.72 -35.63
C GLY A 126 -8.53 6.65 -35.94
N ALA A 127 -8.54 7.24 -37.14
CA ALA A 127 -7.48 8.15 -37.63
C ALA A 127 -7.26 9.37 -36.72
N PHE A 128 -8.27 9.80 -35.95
CA PHE A 128 -8.21 10.90 -35.01
C PHE A 128 -8.01 10.45 -33.55
N ALA A 129 -7.87 9.14 -33.30
CA ALA A 129 -7.64 8.59 -31.97
C ALA A 129 -6.49 9.28 -31.20
N PRO A 130 -5.34 9.61 -31.80
CA PRO A 130 -4.25 10.31 -31.10
C PRO A 130 -4.64 11.68 -30.53
N TYR A 131 -5.67 12.31 -31.08
CA TYR A 131 -6.12 13.64 -30.67
C TYR A 131 -7.28 13.62 -29.67
N THR A 132 -7.97 12.49 -29.54
CA THR A 132 -9.18 12.34 -28.73
C THR A 132 -8.99 11.41 -27.54
N VAL A 133 -7.91 10.62 -27.52
CA VAL A 133 -7.59 9.69 -26.43
C VAL A 133 -6.56 10.35 -25.52
N GLN A 134 -6.91 10.50 -24.26
CA GLN A 134 -5.94 10.86 -23.24
C GLN A 134 -5.10 9.63 -22.93
N THR A 135 -3.81 9.68 -23.24
CA THR A 135 -2.87 8.61 -22.87
C THR A 135 -2.45 8.84 -21.43
N ASP A 136 -2.78 7.89 -20.57
CA ASP A 136 -2.22 7.83 -19.23
C ASP A 136 -0.84 7.18 -19.30
N THR A 137 0.17 7.86 -18.78
CA THR A 137 1.55 7.38 -18.76
C THR A 137 1.84 6.48 -17.55
N GLN A 138 0.86 6.31 -16.65
CA GLN A 138 1.04 5.39 -15.53
C GLN A 138 0.93 3.94 -16.01
N ALA A 139 1.96 3.16 -15.75
CA ALA A 139 1.93 1.73 -16.02
C ALA A 139 1.02 1.04 -15.01
N VAL A 140 0.14 0.17 -15.50
CA VAL A 140 -0.68 -0.68 -14.64
C VAL A 140 0.06 -1.99 -14.43
N PHE A 141 0.66 -2.15 -13.25
CA PHE A 141 1.31 -3.40 -12.86
C PHE A 141 0.28 -4.42 -12.33
N PRO A 142 0.65 -5.73 -12.35
CA PRO A 142 -0.17 -6.74 -11.71
C PRO A 142 -0.46 -6.40 -10.25
N TYR A 143 -1.62 -6.83 -9.77
CA TYR A 143 -2.02 -6.63 -8.37
C TYR A 143 -0.94 -7.10 -7.40
N GLN A 144 -0.63 -6.25 -6.42
CA GLN A 144 0.32 -6.53 -5.35
C GLN A 144 -0.45 -6.74 -4.05
N ARG A 145 -0.33 -7.93 -3.46
CA ARG A 145 -0.90 -8.21 -2.14
C ARG A 145 -0.05 -7.59 -1.03
N PRO A 146 -0.66 -7.13 0.07
CA PRO A 146 0.12 -6.65 1.21
C PRO A 146 0.94 -7.80 1.81
N LEU A 147 2.21 -7.53 2.08
CA LEU A 147 3.15 -8.47 2.71
C LEU A 147 3.20 -8.15 4.21
N ALA A 148 2.73 -9.05 5.04
CA ALA A 148 2.55 -8.78 6.47
C ALA A 148 3.10 -9.88 7.39
N VAL A 149 3.56 -11.00 6.86
CA VAL A 149 4.06 -12.12 7.68
C VAL A 149 5.38 -11.79 8.35
N ALA A 150 6.31 -11.16 7.62
CA ALA A 150 7.60 -10.76 8.18
C ALA A 150 7.46 -9.79 9.36
N ASP A 151 6.43 -8.92 9.32
CA ASP A 151 6.14 -7.93 10.36
C ASP A 151 5.56 -8.51 11.67
N LEU A 152 5.14 -9.77 11.64
CA LEU A 152 4.73 -10.47 12.86
C LEU A 152 5.93 -10.83 13.74
N PHE A 153 7.07 -11.15 13.12
CA PHE A 153 8.28 -11.53 13.82
C PHE A 153 9.03 -10.32 14.37
N SER A 154 9.84 -10.56 15.39
CA SER A 154 10.84 -9.58 15.82
C SER A 154 11.89 -9.40 14.72
N GLN A 155 12.29 -8.16 14.45
CA GLN A 155 13.31 -7.83 13.46
C GLN A 155 14.67 -7.67 14.12
N GLY A 156 15.73 -8.04 13.39
CA GLY A 156 17.09 -7.82 13.88
C GLY A 156 18.10 -7.76 12.74
N THR A 157 19.26 -7.17 13.04
CA THR A 157 20.37 -7.05 12.12
C THR A 157 21.52 -7.96 12.55
N MET A 158 22.23 -8.53 11.57
CA MET A 158 23.44 -9.31 11.82
C MET A 158 24.69 -8.46 11.58
N GLY A 159 25.73 -8.75 12.36
CA GLY A 159 27.03 -8.10 12.19
C GLY A 159 27.68 -8.43 10.83
N ALA A 160 28.54 -7.52 10.34
CA ALA A 160 29.13 -7.63 9.02
C ALA A 160 29.94 -8.90 8.79
N SER A 161 30.56 -9.47 9.82
CA SER A 161 31.42 -10.68 9.77
C SER A 161 30.67 -11.98 10.08
N THR A 162 29.36 -11.94 10.43
CA THR A 162 28.61 -13.14 10.80
C THR A 162 27.79 -13.68 9.62
N ASN A 163 27.75 -15.00 9.46
CA ASN A 163 26.99 -15.70 8.41
C ASN A 163 25.98 -16.71 8.95
N ALA A 164 25.98 -16.96 10.26
CA ALA A 164 25.06 -17.87 10.92
C ALA A 164 24.79 -17.40 12.35
N VAL A 165 23.64 -17.77 12.88
CA VAL A 165 23.33 -17.63 14.30
C VAL A 165 23.26 -18.99 14.92
N LYS A 166 23.93 -19.17 16.05
CA LYS A 166 23.87 -20.41 16.83
C LYS A 166 23.21 -20.13 18.18
N ASP A 167 22.17 -20.87 18.47
CA ASP A 167 21.47 -20.78 19.74
C ASP A 167 21.74 -22.04 20.57
N PRO A 168 22.13 -21.89 21.86
CA PRO A 168 22.18 -23.01 22.79
C PRO A 168 20.74 -23.33 23.25
N VAL A 169 20.24 -24.50 22.93
CA VAL A 169 18.95 -25.00 23.37
C VAL A 169 19.19 -25.93 24.55
N PHE A 170 18.80 -25.46 25.76
CA PHE A 170 18.85 -26.29 26.95
C PHE A 170 17.62 -27.19 27.00
N GLY A 171 17.83 -28.42 27.43
CA GLY A 171 16.77 -29.37 27.79
C GLY A 171 16.07 -28.99 29.09
N GLU A 172 15.07 -29.77 29.48
CA GLU A 172 14.44 -29.61 30.77
C GLU A 172 15.43 -29.94 31.90
N LEU A 173 15.26 -29.25 33.02
CA LEU A 173 16.09 -29.49 34.21
C LEU A 173 15.87 -30.93 34.71
N GLU A 174 16.94 -31.70 34.82
CA GLU A 174 16.89 -33.07 35.36
C GLU A 174 16.84 -33.04 36.90
N GLY A 175 16.00 -33.88 37.48
CA GLY A 175 15.73 -33.88 38.89
C GLY A 175 14.55 -33.02 39.28
N SER A 176 14.19 -33.01 40.55
CA SER A 176 13.08 -32.17 41.05
C SER A 176 13.49 -31.55 42.40
N ALA A 177 13.15 -30.26 42.57
CA ALA A 177 13.25 -29.62 43.87
C ALA A 177 12.15 -30.19 44.78
N GLY A 178 12.49 -30.47 46.01
CA GLY A 178 11.56 -30.98 47.00
C GLY A 178 11.68 -30.24 48.34
N THR A 179 10.63 -30.28 49.14
CA THR A 179 10.67 -29.83 50.54
C THR A 179 11.54 -30.78 51.36
N VAL A 180 12.48 -30.22 52.10
CA VAL A 180 13.46 -31.02 52.87
C VAL A 180 13.34 -30.59 54.34
N ALA A 181 13.36 -31.60 55.24
CA ALA A 181 13.40 -31.34 56.66
C ALA A 181 14.71 -30.63 57.07
N GLU A 182 14.73 -29.99 58.21
CA GLU A 182 15.92 -29.36 58.76
C GLU A 182 17.03 -30.39 58.93
N GLY A 183 18.22 -30.12 58.34
CA GLY A 183 19.35 -31.08 58.33
C GLY A 183 19.26 -32.18 57.27
N GLY A 184 18.16 -32.32 56.52
CA GLY A 184 17.97 -33.33 55.48
C GLY A 184 18.79 -33.09 54.18
N LEU A 185 19.14 -34.19 53.48
CA LEU A 185 19.81 -34.16 52.22
C LEU A 185 18.93 -33.49 51.14
N LYS A 186 19.44 -32.46 50.48
CA LYS A 186 18.75 -31.77 49.39
C LYS A 186 18.86 -32.53 48.06
N PRO A 187 17.76 -32.63 47.30
CA PRO A 187 17.82 -33.29 45.99
C PRO A 187 18.74 -32.53 45.04
N GLN A 188 19.49 -33.28 44.24
CA GLN A 188 20.39 -32.72 43.23
C GLN A 188 19.58 -32.38 41.98
N LEU A 189 19.87 -31.20 41.41
CA LEU A 189 19.38 -30.78 40.10
C LEU A 189 20.53 -30.76 39.11
N HIS A 190 20.28 -31.14 37.87
CA HIS A 190 21.27 -31.14 36.81
C HIS A 190 20.76 -30.41 35.60
N PHE A 191 21.58 -29.51 35.04
CA PHE A 191 21.29 -28.85 33.76
C PHE A 191 21.90 -29.74 32.65
N PRO A 192 21.06 -30.24 31.71
CA PRO A 192 21.59 -30.98 30.59
C PRO A 192 22.44 -30.10 29.68
N ASP A 193 23.41 -30.72 29.00
CA ASP A 193 24.25 -30.00 28.05
C ASP A 193 23.42 -29.37 26.93
N PRO A 194 23.68 -28.10 26.55
CA PRO A 194 22.94 -27.44 25.52
C PRO A 194 23.18 -28.07 24.16
N LYS A 195 22.11 -28.30 23.41
CA LYS A 195 22.17 -28.64 21.99
C LYS A 195 22.28 -27.34 21.18
N TRP A 196 23.29 -27.29 20.32
CA TRP A 196 23.49 -26.14 19.46
C TRP A 196 22.65 -26.26 18.20
N LYS A 197 21.78 -25.24 17.96
CA LYS A 197 21.05 -25.09 16.72
C LYS A 197 21.65 -23.91 15.95
N ALA A 198 21.94 -24.12 14.68
CA ALA A 198 22.48 -23.11 13.79
C ALA A 198 21.45 -22.76 12.72
N ASP A 199 21.23 -21.47 12.51
CA ASP A 199 20.42 -20.93 11.43
C ASP A 199 21.32 -20.10 10.52
N ASP A 200 21.60 -20.61 9.31
CA ASP A 200 22.51 -20.00 8.34
C ASP A 200 21.81 -18.90 7.56
N LEU A 201 22.56 -17.83 7.26
CA LEU A 201 22.12 -16.78 6.35
C LEU A 201 22.00 -17.31 4.93
N LYS A 202 20.83 -17.13 4.33
CA LYS A 202 20.57 -17.43 2.93
C LYS A 202 20.42 -16.12 2.14
N GLU A 203 20.66 -16.20 0.84
CA GLU A 203 20.53 -15.06 -0.07
C GLU A 203 19.32 -15.27 -0.97
N VAL A 204 18.42 -14.29 -0.96
CA VAL A 204 17.31 -14.16 -1.91
C VAL A 204 17.72 -13.12 -2.93
N ALA A 205 17.78 -13.47 -4.19
CA ALA A 205 18.27 -12.58 -5.24
C ALA A 205 17.54 -12.79 -6.57
N GLY A 206 17.49 -11.73 -7.35
CA GLY A 206 17.03 -11.73 -8.73
C GLY A 206 17.77 -10.68 -9.55
N TRP A 207 17.74 -10.81 -10.86
CA TRP A 207 18.28 -9.81 -11.75
C TRP A 207 17.47 -9.74 -13.04
N PHE A 208 17.53 -8.59 -13.70
CA PHE A 208 16.95 -8.36 -15.02
C PHE A 208 17.82 -7.41 -15.82
N ALA A 209 17.65 -7.39 -17.14
CA ALA A 209 18.39 -6.52 -18.04
C ALA A 209 17.42 -5.57 -18.75
N ILE A 210 17.84 -4.31 -18.87
CA ILE A 210 17.10 -3.25 -19.57
C ILE A 210 18.07 -2.59 -20.55
N SER A 211 17.57 -2.07 -21.70
CA SER A 211 18.38 -1.25 -22.58
C SER A 211 18.65 0.13 -21.95
N ASP A 212 19.82 0.68 -22.23
CA ASP A 212 20.21 1.99 -21.73
C ASP A 212 19.28 3.09 -22.25
N ASN A 213 18.91 3.03 -23.52
CA ASN A 213 17.95 3.95 -24.13
C ASN A 213 16.58 3.94 -23.40
N MET A 214 16.13 2.76 -22.95
CA MET A 214 14.86 2.65 -22.19
C MET A 214 14.96 3.30 -20.82
N LEU A 215 16.15 3.29 -20.20
CA LEU A 215 16.39 3.97 -18.94
C LEU A 215 16.45 5.49 -19.08
N ASP A 216 17.00 5.97 -20.21
CA ASP A 216 17.15 7.40 -20.50
C ASP A 216 15.83 8.03 -20.96
N ASP A 217 15.06 7.32 -21.79
CA ASP A 217 13.81 7.83 -22.36
C ASP A 217 12.63 7.78 -21.37
N LEU A 218 12.68 6.88 -20.37
CA LEU A 218 11.57 6.59 -19.47
C LEU A 218 12.03 6.56 -18.00
N ASP A 219 12.45 7.70 -17.48
CA ASP A 219 12.91 7.84 -16.08
C ASP A 219 11.92 7.28 -15.04
N TRP A 220 10.62 7.47 -15.26
CA TRP A 220 9.57 6.95 -14.37
C TRP A 220 9.52 5.42 -14.34
N LEU A 221 9.79 4.77 -15.48
CA LEU A 221 9.71 3.31 -15.59
C LEU A 221 10.82 2.62 -14.80
N ARG A 222 11.98 3.30 -14.64
CA ARG A 222 13.08 2.79 -13.82
C ARG A 222 12.66 2.61 -12.35
N GLY A 223 11.94 3.58 -11.79
CA GLY A 223 11.41 3.50 -10.43
C GLY A 223 10.41 2.34 -10.31
N GLU A 224 9.42 2.30 -11.17
CA GLU A 224 8.34 1.31 -11.16
C GLU A 224 8.84 -0.13 -11.32
N ILE A 225 9.77 -0.38 -12.25
CA ILE A 225 10.36 -1.72 -12.44
C ILE A 225 11.16 -2.13 -11.21
N THR A 226 11.89 -1.19 -10.60
CA THR A 226 12.68 -1.47 -9.40
C THR A 226 11.78 -1.82 -8.22
N ASP A 227 10.69 -1.10 -8.03
CA ASP A 227 9.72 -1.33 -6.95
C ASP A 227 8.98 -2.67 -7.15
N PHE A 228 8.60 -2.98 -8.40
CA PHE A 228 8.00 -4.26 -8.72
C PHE A 228 8.96 -5.44 -8.49
N ALA A 229 10.23 -5.29 -8.85
CA ALA A 229 11.25 -6.31 -8.60
C ALA A 229 11.53 -6.47 -7.10
N ALA A 230 11.57 -5.37 -6.33
CA ALA A 230 11.71 -5.42 -4.88
C ALA A 230 10.52 -6.14 -4.23
N TYR A 231 9.30 -5.87 -4.68
CA TYR A 231 8.11 -6.59 -4.22
C TYR A 231 8.20 -8.11 -4.46
N ASN A 232 8.69 -8.54 -5.63
CA ASN A 232 8.86 -9.96 -5.92
C ASN A 232 9.90 -10.65 -5.02
N ILE A 233 10.99 -9.95 -4.66
CA ILE A 233 11.97 -10.45 -3.67
C ILE A 233 11.30 -10.64 -2.30
N GLN A 234 10.52 -9.66 -1.85
CA GLN A 234 9.80 -9.73 -0.58
C GLN A 234 8.70 -10.80 -0.57
N LEU A 235 8.05 -11.05 -1.72
CA LEU A 235 7.08 -12.13 -1.87
C LEU A 235 7.74 -13.50 -1.69
N LEU A 236 8.93 -13.68 -2.27
CA LEU A 236 9.72 -14.90 -2.08
C LEU A 236 10.21 -15.02 -0.63
N GLU A 237 10.63 -13.91 -0.01
CA GLU A 237 10.98 -13.87 1.42
C GLU A 237 9.83 -14.39 2.27
N GLU A 238 8.62 -13.87 2.09
CA GLU A 238 7.44 -14.28 2.86
C GLU A 238 7.16 -15.79 2.72
N THR A 239 7.27 -16.29 1.50
CA THR A 239 7.09 -17.73 1.22
C THR A 239 8.17 -18.58 1.88
N GLN A 240 9.43 -18.13 1.82
CA GLN A 240 10.56 -18.84 2.44
C GLN A 240 10.49 -18.82 3.98
N LEU A 241 10.07 -17.72 4.58
CA LEU A 241 9.89 -17.63 6.04
C LEU A 241 8.85 -18.63 6.57
N LEU A 242 7.79 -18.89 5.80
CA LEU A 242 6.75 -19.86 6.19
C LEU A 242 7.10 -21.29 5.79
N SER A 243 7.42 -21.51 4.52
CA SER A 243 7.43 -22.82 3.86
C SER A 243 8.81 -23.26 3.35
N GLY A 244 9.87 -22.49 3.60
CA GLY A 244 11.23 -22.90 3.20
C GLY A 244 11.58 -24.25 3.79
N ASP A 245 12.18 -25.14 2.98
CA ASP A 245 12.51 -26.51 3.35
C ASP A 245 13.87 -26.64 4.06
N GLY A 246 14.63 -25.55 4.14
CA GLY A 246 15.97 -25.55 4.74
C GLY A 246 17.04 -26.31 3.94
N ALA A 247 16.68 -26.89 2.79
CA ALA A 247 17.60 -27.60 1.94
C ALA A 247 18.40 -26.63 1.05
N ASP A 248 19.62 -26.97 0.72
CA ASP A 248 20.53 -26.21 -0.14
C ASP A 248 20.61 -24.71 0.22
N ASN A 249 20.01 -23.86 -0.62
CA ASN A 249 20.01 -22.40 -0.44
C ASN A 249 18.70 -21.86 0.14
N ASN A 250 17.73 -22.71 0.45
CA ASN A 250 16.46 -22.29 1.02
C ASN A 250 16.58 -21.97 2.52
N ILE A 251 15.75 -21.06 2.98
CA ILE A 251 15.64 -20.76 4.41
C ILE A 251 14.92 -21.91 5.10
N ASP A 252 15.34 -22.26 6.31
CA ASP A 252 14.60 -23.21 7.14
C ASP A 252 13.36 -22.50 7.72
N GLY A 253 12.25 -22.59 6.96
CA GLY A 253 10.99 -21.93 7.24
C GLY A 253 10.27 -22.51 8.47
N LEU A 254 9.26 -21.77 8.94
CA LEU A 254 8.59 -22.14 10.18
C LEU A 254 7.88 -23.48 10.11
N PHE A 255 7.30 -23.85 8.96
CA PHE A 255 6.61 -25.14 8.79
C PHE A 255 7.54 -26.35 8.71
N ASN A 256 8.80 -26.13 8.41
CA ASN A 256 9.83 -27.20 8.40
C ASN A 256 10.41 -27.47 9.80
N ARG A 257 10.11 -26.60 10.77
CA ARG A 257 10.56 -26.72 12.16
C ARG A 257 9.65 -27.68 12.94
N GLU A 258 10.17 -28.18 14.07
CA GLU A 258 9.39 -29.01 15.02
C GLU A 258 8.38 -28.17 15.81
N ILE A 259 7.42 -27.53 15.09
CA ILE A 259 6.33 -26.78 15.69
C ILE A 259 5.21 -27.72 16.13
N GLN A 260 4.35 -27.24 17.05
CA GLN A 260 3.17 -28.00 17.44
C GLN A 260 2.18 -28.10 16.28
N THR A 261 1.44 -29.21 16.21
CA THR A 261 0.40 -29.41 15.20
C THR A 261 -0.92 -29.74 15.86
N LEU A 262 -2.00 -29.13 15.35
CA LEU A 262 -3.37 -29.46 15.73
C LEU A 262 -4.10 -29.96 14.48
N GLY A 263 -4.32 -31.27 14.44
CA GLY A 263 -5.01 -31.93 13.32
C GLY A 263 -6.49 -31.59 13.22
N GLN A 264 -7.14 -32.13 12.19
CA GLN A 264 -8.58 -32.05 12.00
C GLN A 264 -9.31 -32.71 13.16
N GLY A 265 -10.49 -32.20 13.51
CA GLY A 265 -11.32 -32.73 14.61
C GLY A 265 -12.80 -32.38 14.42
N ALA A 266 -13.62 -32.79 15.37
CA ALA A 266 -15.07 -32.54 15.37
C ALA A 266 -15.42 -31.06 15.68
N ASP A 267 -14.47 -30.30 16.27
CA ASP A 267 -14.69 -28.91 16.63
C ASP A 267 -14.74 -27.99 15.40
N SER A 268 -15.36 -26.84 15.57
CA SER A 268 -15.35 -25.80 14.53
C SER A 268 -13.93 -25.27 14.30
N ASP A 269 -13.64 -24.78 13.11
CA ASP A 269 -12.34 -24.21 12.77
C ASP A 269 -11.97 -23.03 13.68
N ALA A 270 -12.96 -22.21 14.02
CA ALA A 270 -12.79 -21.10 14.97
C ALA A 270 -12.39 -21.60 16.37
N ASP A 271 -13.04 -22.66 16.88
CA ASP A 271 -12.71 -23.23 18.19
C ASP A 271 -11.33 -23.86 18.18
N ARG A 272 -10.91 -24.47 17.09
CA ARG A 272 -9.58 -25.08 16.95
C ARG A 272 -8.49 -24.02 16.99
N ILE A 273 -8.70 -22.91 16.31
CA ILE A 273 -7.80 -21.72 16.40
C ILE A 273 -7.72 -21.25 17.86
N PHE A 274 -8.83 -21.19 18.58
CA PHE A 274 -8.83 -20.80 20.00
C PHE A 274 -8.07 -21.79 20.89
N LYS A 275 -8.23 -23.10 20.65
CA LYS A 275 -7.52 -24.17 21.40
C LYS A 275 -5.99 -24.04 21.30
N CYS A 276 -5.47 -23.44 20.22
CA CYS A 276 -4.02 -23.19 20.09
C CYS A 276 -3.47 -22.31 21.20
N ARG A 277 -4.26 -21.36 21.73
CA ARG A 277 -3.84 -20.54 22.88
C ARG A 277 -3.43 -21.38 24.09
N LYS A 278 -4.25 -22.41 24.38
CA LYS A 278 -3.94 -23.33 25.47
C LYS A 278 -2.66 -24.10 25.19
N LEU A 279 -2.50 -24.63 23.95
CA LEU A 279 -1.31 -25.40 23.59
C LEU A 279 -0.03 -24.57 23.74
N ILE A 280 -0.03 -23.34 23.26
CA ILE A 280 1.10 -22.41 23.35
C ILE A 280 1.38 -22.06 24.83
N ALA A 281 0.34 -21.67 25.58
CA ALA A 281 0.50 -21.27 26.97
C ALA A 281 0.99 -22.42 27.84
N THR A 282 0.52 -23.65 27.62
CA THR A 282 0.96 -24.82 28.39
C THR A 282 2.39 -25.21 28.06
N ALA A 283 2.81 -25.09 26.78
CA ALA A 283 4.13 -25.51 26.36
C ALA A 283 5.25 -24.47 26.64
N THR A 284 4.90 -23.16 26.62
CA THR A 284 5.91 -22.09 26.68
C THR A 284 5.61 -21.00 27.70
N GLY A 285 4.39 -20.92 28.22
CA GLY A 285 3.93 -19.81 29.04
C GLY A 285 3.61 -18.52 28.26
N PHE A 286 3.81 -18.50 26.94
CA PHE A 286 3.52 -17.33 26.10
C PHE A 286 2.06 -17.26 25.70
N GLN A 287 1.61 -16.05 25.34
CA GLN A 287 0.33 -15.82 24.71
C GLN A 287 0.54 -15.60 23.21
N PRO A 288 -0.32 -16.13 22.31
CA PRO A 288 -0.22 -15.88 20.89
C PRO A 288 -0.47 -14.39 20.59
N ASP A 289 0.33 -13.83 19.71
CA ASP A 289 0.28 -12.43 19.26
C ASP A 289 -0.06 -12.31 17.78
N GLY A 290 -0.10 -13.43 17.04
CA GLY A 290 -0.41 -13.43 15.62
C GLY A 290 -1.13 -14.72 15.17
N ILE A 291 -1.95 -14.55 14.14
CA ILE A 291 -2.59 -15.63 13.38
C ILE A 291 -2.33 -15.36 11.90
N VAL A 292 -1.87 -16.35 11.17
CA VAL A 292 -1.74 -16.29 9.70
C VAL A 292 -2.71 -17.30 9.11
N ILE A 293 -3.56 -16.84 8.18
CA ILE A 293 -4.63 -17.66 7.61
C ILE A 293 -4.82 -17.32 6.12
N ASN A 294 -5.24 -18.32 5.34
CA ASN A 294 -5.58 -18.10 3.93
C ASN A 294 -6.92 -17.33 3.79
N PRO A 295 -7.08 -16.44 2.80
CA PRO A 295 -8.33 -15.72 2.53
C PRO A 295 -9.56 -16.63 2.44
N THR A 296 -9.45 -17.79 1.78
CA THR A 296 -10.53 -18.76 1.64
C THR A 296 -11.00 -19.33 2.98
N ASP A 297 -10.07 -19.64 3.87
CA ASP A 297 -10.38 -20.18 5.19
C ASP A 297 -10.93 -19.09 6.11
N TYR A 298 -10.40 -17.88 6.00
CA TYR A 298 -10.92 -16.73 6.74
C TYR A 298 -12.37 -16.43 6.35
N GLU A 299 -12.67 -16.44 5.05
CA GLU A 299 -14.04 -16.30 4.53
C GLU A 299 -14.96 -17.39 5.09
N ALA A 300 -14.54 -18.66 5.04
CA ALA A 300 -15.32 -19.79 5.56
C ALA A 300 -15.67 -19.63 7.04
N ILE A 301 -14.73 -19.14 7.86
CA ILE A 301 -14.96 -18.86 9.28
C ILE A 301 -15.94 -17.67 9.44
N ARG A 302 -15.78 -16.61 8.67
CA ARG A 302 -16.64 -15.42 8.71
C ARG A 302 -18.09 -15.69 8.29
N LEU A 303 -18.28 -16.55 7.30
CA LEU A 303 -19.58 -16.92 6.77
C LEU A 303 -20.20 -18.14 7.48
N SER A 304 -19.54 -18.67 8.52
CA SER A 304 -20.07 -19.81 9.28
C SER A 304 -21.38 -19.44 9.98
N LYS A 305 -22.36 -20.36 9.92
CA LYS A 305 -23.72 -20.21 10.44
C LYS A 305 -24.04 -21.30 11.44
N ASP A 306 -24.94 -20.99 12.36
CA ASP A 306 -25.54 -21.96 13.26
C ASP A 306 -26.59 -22.83 12.52
N ALA A 307 -27.17 -23.77 13.24
CA ALA A 307 -28.25 -24.65 12.71
C ALA A 307 -29.52 -23.89 12.28
N ASN A 308 -29.71 -22.65 12.76
CA ASN A 308 -30.83 -21.79 12.44
C ASN A 308 -30.51 -20.82 11.27
N GLY A 309 -29.33 -20.90 10.68
CA GLY A 309 -28.89 -20.05 9.59
C GLY A 309 -28.36 -18.67 10.03
N GLN A 310 -28.15 -18.46 11.32
CA GLN A 310 -27.62 -17.22 11.87
C GLN A 310 -26.09 -17.22 11.84
N TYR A 311 -25.47 -16.13 11.40
CA TYR A 311 -24.01 -16.03 11.34
C TYR A 311 -23.40 -15.95 12.74
N PHE A 312 -22.40 -16.77 13.03
CA PHE A 312 -21.63 -16.68 14.28
C PHE A 312 -20.84 -15.38 14.41
N GLY A 313 -20.32 -14.87 13.29
CA GLY A 313 -19.54 -13.62 13.24
C GLY A 313 -20.38 -12.34 13.20
N GLY A 314 -21.70 -12.44 13.43
CA GLY A 314 -22.56 -11.28 13.54
C GLY A 314 -23.17 -10.78 12.22
N GLY A 315 -22.93 -11.42 11.08
CA GLY A 315 -23.55 -11.08 9.79
C GLY A 315 -23.18 -9.71 9.22
N PHE A 316 -23.80 -9.39 8.10
CA PHE A 316 -23.48 -8.21 7.29
C PHE A 316 -23.74 -6.84 8.00
N PHE A 317 -24.72 -6.80 8.91
CA PHE A 317 -25.16 -5.56 9.57
C PHE A 317 -24.73 -5.40 11.03
N THR A 318 -23.95 -6.30 11.61
CA THR A 318 -23.53 -6.16 12.99
C THR A 318 -22.27 -5.31 13.13
N GLY A 319 -22.38 -4.04 12.73
CA GLY A 319 -21.63 -3.00 13.42
C GLY A 319 -22.44 -2.59 14.65
N GLN A 320 -21.78 -2.34 15.77
CA GLN A 320 -22.42 -1.75 16.95
C GLN A 320 -23.31 -0.58 16.53
N TYR A 321 -24.57 -0.60 16.95
CA TYR A 321 -25.55 0.44 16.61
C TYR A 321 -24.95 1.83 16.92
N GLY A 322 -24.67 2.62 15.85
CA GLY A 322 -24.14 3.98 15.98
C GLY A 322 -22.68 4.22 15.60
N GLN A 323 -21.89 3.19 15.31
CA GLN A 323 -20.54 3.36 14.72
C GLN A 323 -20.46 2.55 13.42
N GLY A 324 -20.86 3.16 12.33
CA GLY A 324 -20.85 2.60 10.98
C GLY A 324 -19.43 2.48 10.39
N GLY A 325 -18.52 1.78 11.07
CA GLY A 325 -17.23 1.38 10.57
C GLY A 325 -17.26 -0.11 10.29
N ILE A 326 -17.31 -0.50 9.02
CA ILE A 326 -16.92 -1.85 8.62
C ILE A 326 -15.46 -1.98 8.98
N MET A 327 -15.15 -2.72 10.04
CA MET A 327 -13.76 -3.06 10.34
C MET A 327 -13.28 -3.98 9.21
N GLN A 328 -12.27 -3.53 8.51
CA GLN A 328 -11.52 -4.33 7.57
C GLN A 328 -10.95 -5.53 8.35
N ASP A 329 -11.28 -6.74 7.93
CA ASP A 329 -10.82 -8.01 8.49
C ASP A 329 -10.67 -8.06 10.03
N PRO A 330 -11.79 -8.24 10.78
CA PRO A 330 -11.72 -8.25 12.23
C PRO A 330 -10.81 -9.37 12.74
N PRO A 331 -10.01 -9.09 13.80
CA PRO A 331 -9.08 -10.06 14.35
C PRO A 331 -9.83 -11.28 14.93
N LEU A 332 -9.33 -12.47 14.64
CA LEU A 332 -9.87 -13.70 15.22
C LEU A 332 -9.45 -13.78 16.69
N TRP A 333 -10.45 -13.95 17.57
CA TRP A 333 -10.26 -14.07 19.01
C TRP A 333 -9.43 -12.94 19.66
N GLY A 334 -9.46 -11.74 19.06
CA GLY A 334 -8.72 -10.58 19.55
C GLY A 334 -7.20 -10.63 19.31
N VAL A 335 -6.73 -11.58 18.50
CA VAL A 335 -5.33 -11.71 18.09
C VAL A 335 -5.14 -11.13 16.70
N LYS A 336 -4.05 -10.38 16.46
CA LYS A 336 -3.74 -9.82 15.14
C LYS A 336 -3.78 -10.92 14.09
N THR A 337 -4.71 -10.82 13.14
CA THR A 337 -4.89 -11.80 12.08
C THR A 337 -4.35 -11.25 10.77
N VAL A 338 -3.46 -11.98 10.14
CA VAL A 338 -2.91 -11.70 8.82
C VAL A 338 -3.54 -12.66 7.84
N VAL A 339 -4.31 -12.10 6.91
CA VAL A 339 -4.95 -12.86 5.84
C VAL A 339 -4.07 -12.79 4.62
N THR A 340 -3.47 -13.91 4.21
CA THR A 340 -2.49 -13.95 3.12
C THR A 340 -2.54 -15.27 2.36
N GLU A 341 -2.25 -15.20 1.06
CA GLU A 341 -2.09 -16.38 0.19
C GLU A 341 -0.75 -17.09 0.37
N ALA A 342 0.17 -16.55 1.19
CA ALA A 342 1.45 -17.21 1.48
C ALA A 342 1.28 -18.54 2.21
N ILE A 343 0.12 -18.76 2.84
CA ILE A 343 -0.25 -20.02 3.48
C ILE A 343 -1.28 -20.76 2.62
N ALA A 344 -1.08 -22.07 2.50
CA ALA A 344 -2.00 -22.90 1.71
C ALA A 344 -3.39 -22.97 2.36
N PRO A 345 -4.48 -23.00 1.55
CA PRO A 345 -5.83 -23.25 2.04
C PRO A 345 -5.90 -24.52 2.89
N GLY A 346 -6.78 -24.53 3.90
CA GLY A 346 -6.90 -25.63 4.84
C GLY A 346 -5.84 -25.64 5.94
N THR A 347 -5.02 -24.59 6.04
CA THR A 347 -3.99 -24.47 7.08
C THR A 347 -4.01 -23.08 7.69
N ALA A 348 -3.94 -23.02 9.01
CA ALA A 348 -3.69 -21.77 9.73
C ALA A 348 -2.47 -21.92 10.65
N LEU A 349 -1.80 -20.81 10.90
CA LEU A 349 -0.66 -20.74 11.82
C LEU A 349 -0.99 -19.78 12.96
N VAL A 350 -0.93 -20.28 14.18
CA VAL A 350 -1.13 -19.46 15.39
C VAL A 350 0.16 -19.46 16.19
N GLY A 351 0.63 -18.31 16.62
CA GLY A 351 1.90 -18.26 17.34
C GLY A 351 2.13 -17.00 18.15
N ALA A 352 3.12 -17.10 19.03
CA ALA A 352 3.75 -15.97 19.70
C ALA A 352 4.98 -15.55 18.86
N PHE A 353 4.74 -14.85 17.76
CA PHE A 353 5.75 -14.54 16.74
C PHE A 353 6.90 -13.69 17.28
N LYS A 354 6.58 -12.66 18.07
CA LYS A 354 7.61 -11.75 18.61
C LYS A 354 8.53 -12.41 19.60
N ALA A 355 8.00 -13.33 20.42
CA ALA A 355 8.77 -14.03 21.43
C ALA A 355 9.45 -15.28 20.87
N GLY A 356 8.75 -16.01 19.99
CA GLY A 356 9.18 -17.31 19.49
C GLY A 356 10.17 -17.25 18.33
N GLY A 357 10.12 -16.18 17.50
CA GLY A 357 10.93 -16.09 16.28
C GLY A 357 11.47 -14.70 16.02
N LYS A 358 12.57 -14.63 15.26
CA LYS A 358 13.21 -13.39 14.87
C LYS A 358 13.71 -13.50 13.43
N VAL A 359 13.35 -12.53 12.59
CA VAL A 359 13.94 -12.39 11.26
C VAL A 359 15.22 -11.59 11.39
N LEU A 360 16.32 -12.16 10.96
CA LEU A 360 17.64 -11.53 10.99
C LEU A 360 18.08 -11.21 9.57
N ARG A 361 18.35 -9.92 9.30
CA ARG A 361 18.83 -9.44 8.01
C ARG A 361 20.25 -8.94 8.09
N LYS A 362 21.00 -9.12 7.01
CA LYS A 362 22.36 -8.60 6.86
C LYS A 362 22.40 -7.55 5.75
N GLY A 363 22.33 -6.29 6.15
CA GLY A 363 22.47 -5.14 5.25
C GLY A 363 21.22 -4.74 4.46
N GLY A 364 20.07 -5.42 4.64
CA GLY A 364 18.83 -5.13 3.94
C GLY A 364 18.87 -5.41 2.43
N LEU A 365 17.82 -5.00 1.72
CA LEU A 365 17.72 -5.12 0.27
C LEU A 365 18.77 -4.22 -0.41
N ARG A 366 19.57 -4.81 -1.29
CA ARG A 366 20.59 -4.11 -2.09
C ARG A 366 20.24 -4.17 -3.56
N ILE A 367 20.28 -3.02 -4.19
CA ILE A 367 20.03 -2.84 -5.63
C ILE A 367 21.34 -2.38 -6.24
N GLU A 368 21.87 -3.12 -7.18
CA GLU A 368 23.15 -2.85 -7.85
C GLU A 368 22.92 -2.90 -9.37
N SER A 369 23.47 -1.96 -10.12
CA SER A 369 23.39 -1.91 -11.58
C SER A 369 24.78 -1.97 -12.19
N THR A 370 24.91 -2.65 -13.34
CA THR A 370 26.18 -2.74 -14.08
C THR A 370 25.90 -2.99 -15.55
N ASN A 371 26.75 -2.44 -16.42
CA ASN A 371 26.82 -2.73 -17.86
C ASN A 371 28.00 -3.67 -18.22
N ALA A 372 28.79 -4.07 -17.24
CA ALA A 372 30.00 -4.88 -17.47
C ALA A 372 29.73 -6.38 -17.59
N HIS A 373 28.44 -6.83 -17.68
CA HIS A 373 28.07 -8.23 -17.79
C HIS A 373 28.08 -8.69 -19.24
N ALA A 374 28.85 -9.74 -19.57
CA ALA A 374 28.97 -10.33 -20.90
C ALA A 374 29.20 -9.24 -22.00
N ASP A 375 28.36 -9.19 -23.01
CA ASP A 375 28.38 -8.24 -24.13
C ASP A 375 27.45 -7.00 -23.92
N TYR A 376 27.04 -6.71 -22.67
CA TYR A 376 26.05 -5.67 -22.39
C TYR A 376 26.56 -4.28 -22.73
N PHE A 377 27.87 -4.03 -22.53
CA PHE A 377 28.48 -2.76 -22.88
C PHE A 377 28.40 -2.47 -24.40
N ILE A 378 28.54 -3.51 -25.24
CA ILE A 378 28.49 -3.38 -26.71
C ILE A 378 27.04 -3.26 -27.21
N ASN A 379 26.10 -3.81 -26.47
CA ASN A 379 24.68 -3.89 -26.85
C ASN A 379 23.81 -2.87 -26.09
N ASP A 380 24.40 -1.86 -25.45
CA ASP A 380 23.70 -0.81 -24.71
C ASP A 380 22.66 -1.38 -23.71
N LYS A 381 23.10 -2.33 -22.88
CA LYS A 381 22.26 -2.97 -21.85
C LYS A 381 22.83 -2.76 -20.47
N VAL A 382 21.94 -2.58 -19.51
CA VAL A 382 22.26 -2.50 -18.07
C VAL A 382 21.60 -3.67 -17.36
N ALA A 383 22.39 -4.43 -16.60
CA ALA A 383 21.88 -5.44 -15.68
C ALA A 383 21.61 -4.79 -14.32
N ILE A 384 20.41 -4.99 -13.77
CA ILE A 384 20.02 -4.56 -12.43
C ILE A 384 19.83 -5.83 -11.60
N ARG A 385 20.55 -5.92 -10.49
CA ARG A 385 20.50 -7.03 -9.55
C ARG A 385 19.97 -6.56 -8.22
N LEU A 386 18.98 -7.26 -7.71
CA LEU A 386 18.44 -7.09 -6.37
C LEU A 386 18.84 -8.31 -5.54
N LYS A 387 19.30 -8.09 -4.33
CA LYS A 387 19.62 -9.17 -3.40
C LYS A 387 19.39 -8.77 -1.95
N GLU A 388 18.95 -9.73 -1.16
CA GLU A 388 18.81 -9.61 0.27
C GLU A 388 19.37 -10.87 0.95
N ARG A 389 19.96 -10.70 2.13
CA ARG A 389 20.48 -11.81 2.93
C ARG A 389 19.77 -11.83 4.26
N LEU A 390 19.06 -12.93 4.51
CA LEU A 390 18.27 -13.08 5.72
C LEU A 390 18.26 -14.52 6.23
N THR A 391 17.81 -14.70 7.45
CA THR A 391 17.50 -16.00 8.05
C THR A 391 16.38 -15.86 9.07
N LEU A 392 15.67 -16.95 9.33
CA LEU A 392 14.67 -17.07 10.38
C LEU A 392 15.25 -17.81 11.57
N GLN A 393 15.49 -17.09 12.66
CA GLN A 393 15.86 -17.67 13.95
C GLN A 393 14.58 -18.04 14.71
N VAL A 394 14.40 -19.32 15.06
CA VAL A 394 13.27 -19.77 15.87
C VAL A 394 13.80 -20.34 17.19
N LYS A 395 13.65 -19.54 18.26
CA LYS A 395 14.11 -19.89 19.62
C LYS A 395 13.17 -20.88 20.30
N TYR A 396 11.86 -20.69 20.12
CA TYR A 396 10.85 -21.52 20.77
C TYR A 396 9.90 -22.11 19.73
N PRO A 397 10.23 -23.25 19.11
CA PRO A 397 9.35 -23.87 18.11
C PRO A 397 7.95 -24.20 18.69
N LYS A 398 7.86 -24.59 19.95
CA LYS A 398 6.60 -24.89 20.63
C LYS A 398 5.71 -23.65 20.88
N ALA A 399 6.21 -22.42 20.60
CA ALA A 399 5.42 -21.19 20.62
C ALA A 399 4.54 -21.04 19.37
N PHE A 400 4.63 -21.97 18.42
CA PHE A 400 3.88 -21.97 17.18
C PHE A 400 3.06 -23.26 17.04
N VAL A 401 1.85 -23.12 16.51
CA VAL A 401 0.94 -24.24 16.26
C VAL A 401 0.42 -24.17 14.83
N LYS A 402 0.68 -25.20 14.05
CA LYS A 402 0.07 -25.41 12.74
C LYS A 402 -1.29 -26.07 12.93
N VAL A 403 -2.35 -25.42 12.46
CA VAL A 403 -3.71 -25.93 12.52
C VAL A 403 -4.13 -26.41 11.15
N THR A 404 -4.60 -27.65 11.06
CA THR A 404 -5.27 -28.14 9.84
C THR A 404 -6.74 -27.81 9.93
N LEU A 405 -7.25 -26.98 9.03
CA LEU A 405 -8.63 -26.53 8.96
C LEU A 405 -9.50 -27.50 8.12
N GLY A 406 -10.81 -27.31 8.16
CA GLY A 406 -11.78 -28.17 7.45
C GLY A 406 -12.24 -29.38 8.28
N LYS A 407 -13.36 -29.94 7.87
CA LYS A 407 -13.90 -31.18 8.48
C LYS A 407 -13.11 -32.39 7.99
N PRO A 408 -12.87 -33.39 8.84
CA PRO A 408 -12.24 -34.63 8.39
C PRO A 408 -13.09 -35.24 7.27
N THR A 409 -12.46 -35.54 6.14
CA THR A 409 -13.11 -36.29 5.07
C THR A 409 -13.45 -37.66 5.65
N PRO A 410 -14.72 -38.10 5.60
CA PRO A 410 -15.07 -39.43 6.07
C PRO A 410 -14.22 -40.45 5.30
N ALA A 411 -13.54 -41.32 6.03
CA ALA A 411 -12.76 -42.38 5.42
C ALA A 411 -13.71 -43.20 4.52
N THR A 412 -13.40 -43.21 3.23
CA THR A 412 -14.11 -44.08 2.26
C THR A 412 -13.94 -45.52 2.74
N LYS A 413 -15.06 -46.16 3.14
CA LYS A 413 -15.11 -47.57 3.51
C LYS A 413 -14.87 -48.45 2.31
#